data_7d88f65ed60d5885d668c68cd5c4428d
#
_entry.id   7d88f65ed60d5885d668c68cd5c4428d
#
_cell.length_a   1.000
_cell.length_b   1.000
_cell.length_c   1.000
_cell.angle_alpha   90.00
_cell.angle_beta   90.00
_cell.angle_gamma   90.00
#
_symmetry.space_group_name_H-M   'P 1'
#
loop_
_entity.id
_entity.type
_entity.pdbx_description
1 polymer ?
#
loop_
_entity_poly.entity_id
_entity_poly.type
_entity_poly.pdbx_seq_one_letter_code
_entity_poly.pdbx_strand_id
1 'polypeptide(L)'
;MTANELEKLRLSILDEAEQRKGMAFSIIVLAVLASALWLFFNFRDQNAAMVLCWIIVAFSCGSISYRVVNKDANIVRVFIFCILLGILAKGVEICKNDTLRFVIALVTICLSLFNIAGAALERIKYNRSKKFVRAFKHQYIAPYIASLGYRYEISGSFRPAYLRASGLFVNGISYFDCEDKISGVYDGVFFIFADVCVTHTDERRSSRGIFFYAEFKKRVNSVAVILPSLSARPTLSGLKKIAMDDSEFSSAFSVYSADAVSTMYALTPAFMRRLLRFRSGAGGPISLSFSGRNVYIFIRTGYDSFEPSVDRSVFGFDPAASIKHELLFFLSIVKSLKLNENIWQD
;
A
#
# COMPACT_ATOMS: atom_id res chain seq x y z
N MET A 1 -24.72 1.45 7.63
CA MET A 1 -24.84 0.01 7.36
C MET A 1 -24.59 -0.78 8.65
N THR A 2 -25.43 -1.77 8.94
CA THR A 2 -25.26 -2.65 10.10
C THR A 2 -24.25 -3.77 9.79
N ALA A 3 -23.73 -4.45 10.83
CA ALA A 3 -22.82 -5.59 10.63
C ALA A 3 -23.48 -6.72 9.79
N ASN A 4 -24.80 -6.94 9.97
CA ASN A 4 -25.55 -7.91 9.19
C ASN A 4 -25.63 -7.54 7.70
N GLU A 5 -25.84 -6.27 7.37
CA GLU A 5 -25.86 -5.78 6.00
C GLU A 5 -24.47 -5.86 5.35
N LEU A 6 -23.41 -5.57 6.12
CA LEU A 6 -22.04 -5.70 5.67
C LEU A 6 -21.68 -7.15 5.36
N GLU A 7 -22.08 -8.10 6.22
CA GLU A 7 -21.86 -9.53 5.99
C GLU A 7 -22.62 -10.04 4.76
N LYS A 8 -23.88 -9.63 4.57
CA LYS A 8 -24.63 -9.95 3.35
C LYS A 8 -23.94 -9.44 2.11
N LEU A 9 -23.44 -8.21 2.15
CA LEU A 9 -22.67 -7.63 1.04
C LEU A 9 -21.37 -8.43 0.78
N ARG A 10 -20.63 -8.79 1.85
CA ARG A 10 -19.44 -9.62 1.75
C ARG A 10 -19.72 -10.95 1.06
N LEU A 11 -20.75 -11.66 1.53
CA LEU A 11 -21.16 -12.95 0.97
C LEU A 11 -21.60 -12.82 -0.49
N SER A 12 -22.35 -11.78 -0.85
CA SER A 12 -22.76 -11.55 -2.25
C SER A 12 -21.55 -11.30 -3.17
N ILE A 13 -20.54 -10.58 -2.68
CA ILE A 13 -19.30 -10.33 -3.44
C ILE A 13 -18.49 -11.63 -3.61
N LEU A 14 -18.47 -12.49 -2.58
CA LEU A 14 -17.82 -13.79 -2.65
C LEU A 14 -18.52 -14.73 -3.62
N ASP A 15 -19.85 -14.81 -3.58
CA ASP A 15 -20.65 -15.62 -4.50
C ASP A 15 -20.49 -15.16 -5.97
N GLU A 16 -20.58 -13.85 -6.22
CA GLU A 16 -20.32 -13.29 -7.56
C GLU A 16 -18.89 -13.63 -8.05
N ALA A 17 -17.91 -13.62 -7.17
CA ALA A 17 -16.53 -13.97 -7.51
C ALA A 17 -16.40 -15.48 -7.81
N GLU A 18 -17.10 -16.32 -7.07
CA GLU A 18 -17.08 -17.77 -7.29
C GLU A 18 -17.78 -18.16 -8.62
N GLN A 19 -18.91 -17.53 -8.94
CA GLN A 19 -19.58 -17.69 -10.24
C GLN A 19 -18.66 -17.27 -11.39
N ARG A 20 -17.95 -16.14 -11.25
CA ARG A 20 -16.98 -15.68 -12.27
C ARG A 20 -15.81 -16.65 -12.43
N LYS A 21 -15.31 -17.27 -11.34
CA LYS A 21 -14.29 -18.32 -11.42
C LYS A 21 -14.82 -19.54 -12.18
N GLY A 22 -16.03 -20.00 -11.88
CA GLY A 22 -16.67 -21.10 -12.58
C GLY A 22 -16.80 -20.83 -14.09
N MET A 23 -17.27 -19.64 -14.48
CA MET A 23 -17.33 -19.23 -15.88
C MET A 23 -15.95 -19.19 -16.55
N ALA A 24 -14.95 -18.59 -15.89
CA ALA A 24 -13.59 -18.53 -16.41
C ALA A 24 -13.00 -19.92 -16.62
N PHE A 25 -13.21 -20.83 -15.66
CA PHE A 25 -12.78 -22.22 -15.77
C PHE A 25 -13.46 -22.94 -16.95
N SER A 26 -14.78 -22.80 -17.11
CA SER A 26 -15.54 -23.39 -18.23
C SER A 26 -15.05 -22.89 -19.59
N ILE A 27 -14.79 -21.59 -19.72
CA ILE A 27 -14.26 -21.00 -20.96
C ILE A 27 -12.87 -21.58 -21.27
N ILE A 28 -12.01 -21.77 -20.29
CA ILE A 28 -10.69 -22.34 -20.47
C ILE A 28 -10.76 -23.80 -20.92
N VAL A 29 -11.63 -24.59 -20.27
CA VAL A 29 -11.83 -25.98 -20.65
C VAL A 29 -12.32 -26.06 -22.10
N LEU A 30 -13.29 -25.24 -22.50
CA LEU A 30 -13.77 -25.17 -23.88
C LEU A 30 -12.67 -24.74 -24.84
N ALA A 31 -11.84 -23.77 -24.48
CA ALA A 31 -10.71 -23.33 -25.31
C ALA A 31 -9.65 -24.43 -25.49
N VAL A 32 -9.36 -25.21 -24.44
CA VAL A 32 -8.46 -26.38 -24.52
C VAL A 32 -9.04 -27.44 -25.48
N LEU A 33 -10.31 -27.80 -25.30
CA LEU A 33 -10.98 -28.78 -26.13
C LEU A 33 -11.04 -28.32 -27.58
N ALA A 34 -11.43 -27.07 -27.85
CA ALA A 34 -11.46 -26.51 -29.19
C ALA A 34 -10.08 -26.50 -29.86
N SER A 35 -9.04 -26.13 -29.11
CA SER A 35 -7.66 -26.14 -29.62
C SER A 35 -7.15 -27.56 -29.90
N ALA A 36 -7.49 -28.52 -29.06
CA ALA A 36 -7.14 -29.92 -29.28
C ALA A 36 -7.85 -30.53 -30.50
N LEU A 37 -9.14 -30.26 -30.63
CA LEU A 37 -9.92 -30.69 -31.84
C LEU A 37 -9.37 -30.06 -33.12
N TRP A 38 -9.10 -28.72 -33.05
CA TRP A 38 -8.56 -28.03 -34.22
C TRP A 38 -7.18 -28.57 -34.62
N LEU A 39 -6.28 -28.82 -33.65
CA LEU A 39 -5.00 -29.49 -33.91
C LEU A 39 -5.19 -30.88 -34.52
N PHE A 40 -6.13 -31.65 -33.99
CA PHE A 40 -6.41 -33.00 -34.50
C PHE A 40 -6.83 -33.00 -35.99
N PHE A 41 -7.70 -32.08 -36.40
CA PHE A 41 -8.15 -31.97 -37.78
C PHE A 41 -7.12 -31.34 -38.72
N ASN A 42 -6.28 -30.44 -38.22
CA ASN A 42 -5.29 -29.70 -39.02
C ASN A 42 -3.84 -30.18 -38.78
N PHE A 43 -3.68 -31.36 -38.22
CA PHE A 43 -2.39 -31.90 -37.80
C PHE A 43 -1.37 -32.00 -38.97
N ARG A 44 -1.82 -32.25 -40.21
CA ARG A 44 -0.97 -32.34 -41.41
C ARG A 44 -0.48 -30.97 -41.89
N ASP A 45 -1.14 -29.91 -41.54
CA ASP A 45 -0.70 -28.55 -41.90
C ASP A 45 0.26 -27.98 -40.84
N GLN A 46 1.56 -28.07 -41.16
CA GLN A 46 2.64 -27.58 -40.28
C GLN A 46 2.51 -26.08 -39.96
N ASN A 47 2.11 -25.27 -40.94
CA ASN A 47 2.03 -23.82 -40.80
C ASN A 47 0.87 -23.44 -39.90
N ALA A 48 -0.27 -24.12 -39.99
CA ALA A 48 -1.43 -23.83 -39.16
C ALA A 48 -1.19 -24.13 -37.67
N ALA A 49 -0.57 -25.27 -37.34
CA ALA A 49 -0.23 -25.64 -35.98
C ALA A 49 0.78 -24.64 -35.34
N MET A 50 1.77 -24.23 -36.13
CA MET A 50 2.78 -23.25 -35.74
C MET A 50 2.14 -21.89 -35.46
N VAL A 51 1.31 -21.37 -36.33
CA VAL A 51 0.64 -20.08 -36.18
C VAL A 51 -0.25 -20.07 -34.93
N LEU A 52 -1.02 -21.14 -34.68
CA LEU A 52 -1.84 -21.24 -33.47
C LEU A 52 -0.99 -21.19 -32.20
N CYS A 53 0.11 -21.94 -32.13
CA CYS A 53 1.01 -21.91 -30.97
C CYS A 53 1.56 -20.51 -30.73
N TRP A 54 2.03 -19.80 -31.76
CA TRP A 54 2.57 -18.45 -31.60
C TRP A 54 1.50 -17.45 -31.17
N ILE A 55 0.27 -17.53 -31.66
CA ILE A 55 -0.82 -16.66 -31.21
C ILE A 55 -1.11 -16.88 -29.73
N ILE A 56 -1.25 -18.12 -29.27
CA ILE A 56 -1.56 -18.45 -27.88
C ILE A 56 -0.39 -18.05 -26.95
N VAL A 57 0.85 -18.25 -27.38
CA VAL A 57 2.04 -17.80 -26.64
C VAL A 57 2.06 -16.29 -26.50
N ALA A 58 1.75 -15.54 -27.56
CA ALA A 58 1.70 -14.08 -27.53
C ALA A 58 0.64 -13.58 -26.53
N PHE A 59 -0.57 -14.17 -26.52
CA PHE A 59 -1.60 -13.84 -25.52
C PHE A 59 -1.17 -14.18 -24.09
N SER A 60 -0.50 -15.32 -23.88
CA SER A 60 0.05 -15.71 -22.60
C SER A 60 1.09 -14.71 -22.11
N CYS A 61 2.03 -14.33 -22.95
CA CYS A 61 3.05 -13.32 -22.63
C CYS A 61 2.42 -11.94 -22.33
N GLY A 62 1.39 -11.54 -23.05
CA GLY A 62 0.62 -10.32 -22.78
C GLY A 62 -0.05 -10.34 -21.39
N SER A 63 -0.68 -11.46 -21.01
CA SER A 63 -1.28 -11.61 -19.67
C SER A 63 -0.26 -11.55 -18.54
N ILE A 64 0.94 -12.06 -18.79
CA ILE A 64 2.05 -12.04 -17.84
C ILE A 64 2.63 -10.62 -17.71
N SER A 65 2.80 -9.91 -18.81
CA SER A 65 3.27 -8.52 -18.81
C SER A 65 2.35 -7.62 -17.97
N TYR A 66 1.05 -7.83 -18.07
CA TYR A 66 0.06 -7.13 -17.25
C TYR A 66 0.27 -7.39 -15.74
N ARG A 67 0.59 -8.62 -15.33
CA ARG A 67 0.88 -8.98 -13.92
C ARG A 67 2.16 -8.31 -13.40
N VAL A 68 3.18 -8.16 -14.25
CA VAL A 68 4.42 -7.46 -13.89
C VAL A 68 4.17 -5.98 -13.65
N VAL A 69 3.44 -5.33 -14.54
CA VAL A 69 3.10 -3.90 -14.42
C VAL A 69 2.35 -3.62 -13.12
N ASN A 70 1.46 -4.54 -12.70
CA ASN A 70 0.70 -4.41 -11.44
C ASN A 70 1.47 -4.91 -10.19
N LYS A 71 2.77 -5.21 -10.31
CA LYS A 71 3.62 -5.73 -9.21
C LYS A 71 3.18 -7.08 -8.60
N ASP A 72 2.31 -7.81 -9.26
CA ASP A 72 1.75 -9.07 -8.77
C ASP A 72 2.62 -10.30 -9.09
N ALA A 73 3.69 -10.13 -9.87
CA ALA A 73 4.57 -11.21 -10.27
C ALA A 73 6.05 -10.85 -10.23
N ASN A 74 6.88 -11.85 -9.90
CA ASN A 74 8.33 -11.70 -9.94
C ASN A 74 8.80 -11.65 -11.40
N ILE A 75 9.38 -10.53 -11.81
CA ILE A 75 9.89 -10.26 -13.17
C ILE A 75 10.76 -11.41 -13.71
N VAL A 76 11.65 -11.95 -12.87
CA VAL A 76 12.57 -13.03 -13.27
C VAL A 76 11.82 -14.30 -13.65
N ARG A 77 10.83 -14.71 -12.82
CA ARG A 77 10.00 -15.91 -13.10
C ARG A 77 9.21 -15.76 -14.38
N VAL A 78 8.67 -14.57 -14.59
CA VAL A 78 7.93 -14.20 -15.79
C VAL A 78 8.80 -14.33 -17.02
N PHE A 79 9.99 -13.76 -16.99
CA PHE A 79 10.93 -13.77 -18.09
C PHE A 79 11.36 -15.20 -18.46
N ILE A 80 11.69 -16.03 -17.46
CA ILE A 80 12.03 -17.45 -17.65
C ILE A 80 10.87 -18.19 -18.30
N PHE A 81 9.62 -17.97 -17.85
CA PHE A 81 8.45 -18.63 -18.40
C PHE A 81 8.18 -18.24 -19.87
N CYS A 82 8.31 -16.96 -20.22
CA CYS A 82 8.20 -16.49 -21.61
C CYS A 82 9.25 -17.13 -22.54
N ILE A 83 10.50 -17.23 -22.06
CA ILE A 83 11.58 -17.89 -22.81
C ILE A 83 11.24 -19.38 -23.02
N LEU A 84 10.77 -20.06 -21.99
CA LEU A 84 10.42 -21.47 -22.06
C LEU A 84 9.29 -21.75 -23.07
N LEU A 85 8.24 -20.91 -23.06
CA LEU A 85 7.16 -20.98 -24.05
C LEU A 85 7.67 -20.69 -25.47
N GLY A 86 8.58 -19.74 -25.65
CA GLY A 86 9.21 -19.44 -26.93
C GLY A 86 10.03 -20.63 -27.46
N ILE A 87 10.79 -21.31 -26.59
CA ILE A 87 11.56 -22.52 -26.96
C ILE A 87 10.62 -23.63 -27.37
N LEU A 88 9.52 -23.86 -26.63
CA LEU A 88 8.52 -24.88 -26.99
C LEU A 88 7.83 -24.58 -28.33
N ALA A 89 7.44 -23.34 -28.56
CA ALA A 89 6.83 -22.93 -29.84
C ALA A 89 7.81 -23.12 -31.02
N LYS A 90 9.10 -22.81 -30.82
CA LYS A 90 10.15 -23.07 -31.80
C LYS A 90 10.39 -24.57 -32.03
N GLY A 91 10.24 -25.37 -30.99
CA GLY A 91 10.29 -26.83 -31.06
C GLY A 91 9.23 -27.41 -32.00
N VAL A 92 8.01 -26.83 -32.01
CA VAL A 92 6.94 -27.22 -32.95
C VAL A 92 7.36 -26.98 -34.41
N GLU A 93 8.06 -25.90 -34.67
CA GLU A 93 8.53 -25.51 -36.00
C GLU A 93 9.64 -26.46 -36.51
N ILE A 94 10.60 -26.82 -35.65
CA ILE A 94 11.80 -27.56 -36.04
C ILE A 94 11.56 -29.08 -36.07
N CYS A 95 10.58 -29.58 -35.33
CA CYS A 95 10.33 -30.99 -35.15
C CYS A 95 9.79 -31.63 -36.43
N LYS A 96 10.54 -32.61 -36.97
CA LYS A 96 10.16 -33.36 -38.17
C LYS A 96 9.23 -34.56 -37.89
N ASN A 97 9.17 -34.98 -36.61
CA ASN A 97 8.30 -36.08 -36.19
C ASN A 97 6.91 -35.54 -35.85
N ASP A 98 5.91 -35.98 -36.61
CA ASP A 98 4.54 -35.48 -36.50
C ASP A 98 3.94 -35.71 -35.10
N THR A 99 4.14 -36.90 -34.52
CA THR A 99 3.61 -37.22 -33.20
C THR A 99 4.25 -36.35 -32.11
N LEU A 100 5.57 -36.20 -32.18
CA LEU A 100 6.29 -35.37 -31.21
C LEU A 100 5.92 -33.90 -31.33
N ARG A 101 5.72 -33.39 -32.56
CA ARG A 101 5.26 -32.03 -32.84
C ARG A 101 3.88 -31.78 -32.23
N PHE A 102 2.95 -32.72 -32.40
CA PHE A 102 1.62 -32.63 -31.81
C PHE A 102 1.69 -32.56 -30.27
N VAL A 103 2.49 -33.40 -29.64
CA VAL A 103 2.66 -33.38 -28.20
C VAL A 103 3.24 -32.05 -27.71
N ILE A 104 4.28 -31.52 -28.38
CA ILE A 104 4.88 -30.23 -28.00
C ILE A 104 3.86 -29.10 -28.18
N ALA A 105 3.09 -29.07 -29.26
CA ALA A 105 2.05 -28.06 -29.48
C ALA A 105 0.97 -28.14 -28.41
N LEU A 106 0.48 -29.31 -28.08
CA LEU A 106 -0.51 -29.51 -27.01
C LEU A 106 -0.01 -29.02 -25.64
N VAL A 107 1.22 -29.40 -25.28
CA VAL A 107 1.86 -28.95 -24.02
C VAL A 107 1.98 -27.42 -24.00
N THR A 108 2.42 -26.80 -25.10
CA THR A 108 2.55 -25.33 -25.20
C THR A 108 1.22 -24.64 -25.00
N ILE A 109 0.16 -25.14 -25.62
CA ILE A 109 -1.21 -24.62 -25.50
C ILE A 109 -1.70 -24.77 -24.06
N CYS A 110 -1.56 -25.94 -23.44
CA CYS A 110 -1.99 -26.20 -22.08
C CYS A 110 -1.28 -25.27 -21.06
N LEU A 111 0.04 -25.10 -21.16
CA LEU A 111 0.81 -24.23 -20.30
C LEU A 111 0.39 -22.75 -20.45
N SER A 112 0.16 -22.32 -21.69
CA SER A 112 -0.26 -20.95 -21.98
C SER A 112 -1.65 -20.66 -21.45
N LEU A 113 -2.60 -21.56 -21.64
CA LEU A 113 -3.98 -21.43 -21.14
C LEU A 113 -4.03 -21.49 -19.60
N PHE A 114 -3.22 -22.36 -18.99
CA PHE A 114 -3.09 -22.39 -17.52
C PHE A 114 -2.59 -21.05 -16.95
N ASN A 115 -1.64 -20.42 -17.64
CA ASN A 115 -1.15 -19.09 -17.24
C ASN A 115 -2.23 -18.01 -17.37
N ILE A 116 -2.96 -17.99 -18.48
CA ILE A 116 -4.08 -17.05 -18.71
C ILE A 116 -5.16 -17.26 -17.62
N ALA A 117 -5.45 -18.51 -17.27
CA ALA A 117 -6.36 -18.85 -16.17
C ALA A 117 -5.92 -18.25 -14.85
N GLY A 118 -4.65 -18.45 -14.49
CA GLY A 118 -4.07 -17.89 -13.28
C GLY A 118 -4.21 -16.36 -13.21
N ALA A 119 -3.93 -15.67 -14.31
CA ALA A 119 -4.09 -14.22 -14.40
C ALA A 119 -5.55 -13.78 -14.22
N ALA A 120 -6.49 -14.50 -14.82
CA ALA A 120 -7.92 -14.21 -14.66
C ALA A 120 -8.39 -14.41 -13.22
N LEU A 121 -7.96 -15.48 -12.56
CA LEU A 121 -8.29 -15.76 -11.16
C LEU A 121 -7.76 -14.69 -10.20
N GLU A 122 -6.52 -14.26 -10.39
CA GLU A 122 -5.93 -13.17 -9.59
C GLU A 122 -6.69 -11.86 -9.80
N ARG A 123 -7.07 -11.54 -11.03
CA ARG A 123 -7.88 -10.35 -11.33
C ARG A 123 -9.25 -10.40 -10.65
N ILE A 124 -9.89 -11.57 -10.63
CA ILE A 124 -11.16 -11.77 -9.93
C ILE A 124 -10.97 -11.55 -8.43
N LYS A 125 -9.90 -12.11 -7.84
CA LYS A 125 -9.54 -11.94 -6.43
C LYS A 125 -9.30 -10.47 -6.08
N TYR A 126 -8.51 -9.76 -6.88
CA TYR A 126 -8.24 -8.34 -6.70
C TYR A 126 -9.52 -7.49 -6.77
N ASN A 127 -10.34 -7.69 -7.80
CA ASN A 127 -11.56 -6.91 -8.00
C ASN A 127 -12.57 -7.13 -6.87
N ARG A 128 -12.74 -8.36 -6.34
CA ARG A 128 -13.63 -8.62 -5.22
C ARG A 128 -13.16 -7.92 -3.93
N SER A 129 -11.84 -7.97 -3.66
CA SER A 129 -11.26 -7.28 -2.50
C SER A 129 -11.50 -5.78 -2.61
N LYS A 130 -11.16 -5.18 -3.74
CA LYS A 130 -11.36 -3.74 -3.99
C LYS A 130 -12.82 -3.31 -3.90
N LYS A 131 -13.76 -4.13 -4.42
CA LYS A 131 -15.19 -3.85 -4.33
C LYS A 131 -15.68 -3.85 -2.88
N PHE A 132 -15.23 -4.82 -2.08
CA PHE A 132 -15.57 -4.92 -0.66
C PHE A 132 -14.99 -3.77 0.14
N VAL A 133 -13.69 -3.49 0.01
CA VAL A 133 -12.99 -2.40 0.69
C VAL A 133 -13.68 -1.06 0.42
N ARG A 134 -13.99 -0.77 -0.84
CA ARG A 134 -14.67 0.48 -1.22
C ARG A 134 -16.05 0.60 -0.57
N ALA A 135 -16.84 -0.46 -0.60
CA ALA A 135 -18.15 -0.47 0.03
C ALA A 135 -18.06 -0.32 1.55
N PHE A 136 -17.11 -1.01 2.18
CA PHE A 136 -16.84 -0.91 3.60
C PHE A 136 -16.45 0.51 4.01
N LYS A 137 -15.49 1.13 3.30
CA LYS A 137 -15.06 2.50 3.57
C LYS A 137 -16.22 3.50 3.45
N HIS A 138 -17.03 3.41 2.37
CA HIS A 138 -18.16 4.34 2.15
C HIS A 138 -19.34 4.12 3.09
N GLN A 139 -19.72 2.88 3.35
CA GLN A 139 -20.99 2.57 3.99
C GLN A 139 -20.87 2.24 5.48
N TYR A 140 -19.67 1.92 5.94
CA TYR A 140 -19.41 1.58 7.33
C TYR A 140 -18.48 2.58 8.03
N ILE A 141 -17.31 2.87 7.46
CA ILE A 141 -16.30 3.74 8.07
C ILE A 141 -16.66 5.21 7.97
N ALA A 142 -17.05 5.70 6.80
CA ALA A 142 -17.38 7.11 6.62
C ALA A 142 -18.49 7.60 7.56
N PRO A 143 -19.63 6.90 7.74
CA PRO A 143 -20.64 7.27 8.72
C PRO A 143 -20.14 7.21 10.17
N TYR A 144 -19.29 6.23 10.50
CA TYR A 144 -18.70 6.13 11.83
C TYR A 144 -17.82 7.35 12.14
N ILE A 145 -16.90 7.70 11.26
CA ILE A 145 -16.02 8.86 11.45
C ILE A 145 -16.82 10.17 11.49
N ALA A 146 -17.85 10.30 10.64
CA ALA A 146 -18.76 11.46 10.67
C ALA A 146 -19.53 11.56 11.99
N SER A 147 -19.93 10.44 12.61
CA SER A 147 -20.60 10.42 13.92
C SER A 147 -19.71 10.94 15.06
N LEU A 148 -18.38 10.89 14.88
CA LEU A 148 -17.40 11.46 15.81
C LEU A 148 -17.13 12.94 15.56
N GLY A 149 -17.78 13.55 14.56
CA GLY A 149 -17.60 14.96 14.18
C GLY A 149 -16.36 15.20 13.29
N TYR A 150 -15.77 14.17 12.68
CA TYR A 150 -14.62 14.29 11.81
C TYR A 150 -15.00 14.12 10.34
N ARG A 151 -14.20 14.72 9.46
CA ARG A 151 -14.32 14.58 8.01
C ARG A 151 -13.42 13.43 7.53
N TYR A 152 -13.99 12.55 6.73
CA TYR A 152 -13.28 11.42 6.10
C TYR A 152 -13.34 11.52 4.58
N GLU A 153 -12.20 11.35 3.94
CA GLU A 153 -12.04 11.39 2.48
C GLU A 153 -11.23 10.15 2.05
N ILE A 154 -11.89 9.16 1.44
CA ILE A 154 -11.26 7.89 1.03
C ILE A 154 -10.09 8.13 0.08
N SER A 155 -10.26 9.01 -0.91
CA SER A 155 -9.22 9.40 -1.86
C SER A 155 -8.70 10.83 -1.57
N GLY A 156 -8.71 11.22 -0.30
CA GLY A 156 -8.23 12.52 0.14
C GLY A 156 -6.71 12.61 0.07
N SER A 157 -6.18 13.78 -0.25
CA SER A 157 -4.75 14.02 -0.33
C SER A 157 -4.30 15.19 0.54
N PHE A 158 -3.04 15.16 0.95
CA PHE A 158 -2.35 16.31 1.50
C PHE A 158 -1.93 17.27 0.38
N ARG A 159 -1.82 18.57 0.70
CA ARG A 159 -1.08 19.46 -0.17
C ARG A 159 0.40 19.05 -0.18
N PRO A 160 1.06 18.94 -1.35
CA PRO A 160 2.46 18.53 -1.43
C PRO A 160 3.40 19.36 -0.54
N ALA A 161 3.04 20.61 -0.28
CA ALA A 161 3.78 21.52 0.58
C ALA A 161 3.90 20.99 2.03
N TYR A 162 2.88 20.31 2.58
CA TYR A 162 2.96 19.76 3.94
C TYR A 162 4.03 18.69 4.06
N LEU A 163 4.07 17.75 3.10
CA LEU A 163 5.05 16.66 3.11
C LEU A 163 6.47 17.19 2.93
N ARG A 164 6.66 18.15 2.01
CA ARG A 164 7.98 18.75 1.77
C ARG A 164 8.44 19.62 2.94
N ALA A 165 7.55 20.46 3.49
CA ALA A 165 7.87 21.32 4.63
C ALA A 165 8.18 20.53 5.91
N SER A 166 7.69 19.30 6.03
CA SER A 166 7.93 18.46 7.19
C SER A 166 9.42 18.09 7.35
N GLY A 167 10.18 17.96 6.25
CA GLY A 167 11.57 17.49 6.28
C GLY A 167 11.77 16.05 6.73
N LEU A 168 10.68 15.27 6.87
CA LEU A 168 10.70 13.91 7.41
C LEU A 168 11.18 12.86 6.38
N PHE A 169 11.07 13.17 5.09
CA PHE A 169 11.41 12.24 4.00
C PHE A 169 12.85 12.50 3.53
N VAL A 170 13.79 11.87 4.20
CA VAL A 170 15.24 12.11 4.06
C VAL A 170 15.82 11.86 2.67
N ASN A 171 15.17 11.03 1.84
CA ASN A 171 15.58 10.74 0.48
C ASN A 171 14.81 11.57 -0.57
N GLY A 172 14.17 12.66 -0.13
CA GLY A 172 13.30 13.46 -0.98
C GLY A 172 11.99 12.76 -1.35
N ILE A 173 11.16 13.44 -2.12
CA ILE A 173 9.86 12.95 -2.59
C ILE A 173 9.79 13.19 -4.09
N SER A 174 9.76 12.11 -4.89
CA SER A 174 9.46 12.19 -6.33
C SER A 174 7.96 12.14 -6.57
N TYR A 175 7.27 11.22 -5.91
CA TYR A 175 5.83 11.03 -5.99
C TYR A 175 5.29 10.57 -4.65
N PHE A 176 4.01 10.87 -4.35
CA PHE A 176 3.29 10.26 -3.24
C PHE A 176 1.85 10.00 -3.61
N ASP A 177 1.31 8.95 -3.05
CA ASP A 177 -0.11 8.62 -3.03
C ASP A 177 -0.65 8.76 -1.62
N CYS A 178 -1.93 9.10 -1.49
CA CYS A 178 -2.55 9.39 -0.22
C CYS A 178 -4.00 8.94 -0.23
N GLU A 179 -4.39 8.20 0.78
CA GLU A 179 -5.76 7.72 0.96
C GLU A 179 -6.18 7.76 2.43
N ASP A 180 -7.47 7.57 2.66
CA ASP A 180 -8.05 7.52 4.01
C ASP A 180 -7.76 8.76 4.86
N LYS A 181 -7.89 9.94 4.26
CA LYS A 181 -7.65 11.20 4.96
C LYS A 181 -8.77 11.49 5.95
N ILE A 182 -8.38 11.67 7.22
CA ILE A 182 -9.26 12.11 8.30
C ILE A 182 -8.80 13.47 8.80
N SER A 183 -9.74 14.38 8.99
CA SER A 183 -9.46 15.73 9.48
C SER A 183 -10.55 16.24 10.41
N GLY A 184 -10.16 17.09 11.34
CA GLY A 184 -11.08 17.68 12.31
C GLY A 184 -10.39 18.47 13.40
N VAL A 185 -11.12 18.70 14.49
CA VAL A 185 -10.59 19.33 15.69
C VAL A 185 -10.75 18.36 16.85
N TYR A 186 -9.67 18.06 17.55
CA TYR A 186 -9.67 17.24 18.76
C TYR A 186 -9.00 17.99 19.90
N ASP A 187 -9.72 18.16 20.98
CA ASP A 187 -9.27 18.89 22.16
C ASP A 187 -8.70 20.30 21.83
N GLY A 188 -9.41 21.00 20.94
CA GLY A 188 -9.05 22.33 20.47
C GLY A 188 -7.85 22.41 19.52
N VAL A 189 -7.34 21.28 19.03
CA VAL A 189 -6.24 21.18 18.08
C VAL A 189 -6.77 20.70 16.73
N PHE A 190 -6.55 21.48 15.67
CA PHE A 190 -6.82 21.03 14.33
C PHE A 190 -5.81 19.98 13.90
N PHE A 191 -6.28 18.89 13.33
CA PHE A 191 -5.45 17.79 12.85
C PHE A 191 -5.88 17.28 11.48
N ILE A 192 -4.94 16.70 10.78
CA ILE A 192 -5.16 15.89 9.57
C ILE A 192 -4.23 14.68 9.67
N PHE A 193 -4.72 13.49 9.35
CA PHE A 193 -3.86 12.36 9.07
C PHE A 193 -4.40 11.53 7.90
N ALA A 194 -3.53 10.78 7.26
CA ALA A 194 -3.87 9.89 6.17
C ALA A 194 -2.81 8.80 5.99
N ASP A 195 -3.19 7.69 5.39
CA ASP A 195 -2.23 6.73 4.84
C ASP A 195 -1.51 7.37 3.65
N VAL A 196 -0.19 7.31 3.66
CA VAL A 196 0.65 7.83 2.58
C VAL A 196 1.67 6.80 2.12
N CYS A 197 1.81 6.70 0.82
CA CYS A 197 2.88 5.96 0.18
C CYS A 197 3.77 6.94 -0.57
N VAL A 198 4.98 7.16 -0.07
CA VAL A 198 5.95 8.10 -0.66
C VAL A 198 6.98 7.34 -1.46
N THR A 199 7.11 7.65 -2.74
CA THR A 199 8.22 7.19 -3.58
C THR A 199 9.35 8.21 -3.48
N HIS A 200 10.53 7.74 -3.09
CA HIS A 200 11.70 8.60 -2.90
C HIS A 200 12.33 8.98 -4.24
N THR A 201 13.15 10.03 -4.21
CA THR A 201 13.80 10.57 -5.43
C THR A 201 14.76 9.56 -6.09
N ASP A 202 15.29 8.59 -5.34
CA ASP A 202 16.09 7.49 -5.86
C ASP A 202 15.25 6.40 -6.57
N GLU A 203 13.92 6.55 -6.60
CA GLU A 203 12.89 5.70 -7.23
C GLU A 203 12.96 4.20 -6.87
N ARG A 204 13.96 3.77 -6.12
CA ARG A 204 14.18 2.36 -5.75
C ARG A 204 13.47 1.97 -4.46
N ARG A 205 13.02 2.96 -3.69
CA ARG A 205 12.43 2.75 -2.36
C ARG A 205 11.15 3.55 -2.22
N SER A 206 10.18 2.94 -1.59
CA SER A 206 8.98 3.62 -1.11
C SER A 206 8.89 3.49 0.41
N SER A 207 8.27 4.49 1.03
CA SER A 207 7.92 4.46 2.46
C SER A 207 6.42 4.58 2.59
N ARG A 208 5.78 3.57 3.20
CA ARG A 208 4.36 3.57 3.49
C ARG A 208 4.11 3.72 4.98
N GLY A 209 3.10 4.48 5.32
CA GLY A 209 2.68 4.69 6.70
C GLY A 209 1.74 5.86 6.85
N ILE A 210 1.45 6.22 8.10
CA ILE A 210 0.56 7.32 8.40
C ILE A 210 1.33 8.62 8.54
N PHE A 211 0.90 9.62 7.80
CA PHE A 211 1.35 11.00 7.94
C PHE A 211 0.31 11.80 8.71
N PHE A 212 0.73 12.38 9.82
CA PHE A 212 -0.09 13.19 10.72
C PHE A 212 0.41 14.64 10.70
N TYR A 213 -0.52 15.57 10.62
CA TYR A 213 -0.31 17.01 10.76
C TYR A 213 -1.22 17.55 11.85
N ALA A 214 -0.71 18.42 12.70
CA ALA A 214 -1.53 19.18 13.64
C ALA A 214 -1.02 20.60 13.78
N GLU A 215 -1.95 21.51 14.14
CA GLU A 215 -1.62 22.87 14.54
C GLU A 215 -1.35 22.88 16.04
N PHE A 216 -0.12 23.15 16.38
CA PHE A 216 0.33 23.25 17.76
C PHE A 216 0.00 24.62 18.34
N LYS A 217 -0.49 24.71 19.55
CA LYS A 217 -0.81 26.00 20.19
C LYS A 217 0.44 26.85 20.47
N LYS A 218 1.61 26.19 20.54
CA LYS A 218 2.90 26.82 20.70
C LYS A 218 3.57 27.12 19.38
N ARG A 219 4.26 28.23 19.31
CA ARG A 219 5.15 28.56 18.19
C ARG A 219 6.58 28.13 18.50
N VAL A 220 7.17 27.29 17.65
CA VAL A 220 8.58 26.95 17.69
C VAL A 220 9.32 27.84 16.70
N ASN A 221 10.27 28.65 17.18
CA ASN A 221 10.92 29.69 16.36
C ASN A 221 11.90 29.12 15.33
N SER A 222 12.25 27.82 15.46
CA SER A 222 13.15 27.13 14.52
C SER A 222 12.54 25.82 14.07
N VAL A 223 12.95 25.38 12.86
CA VAL A 223 12.62 24.03 12.40
C VAL A 223 13.44 23.02 13.19
N ALA A 224 12.75 22.05 13.79
CA ALA A 224 13.37 20.91 14.45
C ALA A 224 12.86 19.61 13.84
N VAL A 225 13.78 18.73 13.43
CA VAL A 225 13.48 17.43 12.82
C VAL A 225 14.04 16.32 13.69
N ILE A 226 13.20 15.44 14.15
CA ILE A 226 13.52 14.30 15.03
C ILE A 226 13.31 13.03 14.21
N LEU A 227 14.36 12.29 13.97
CA LEU A 227 14.36 11.06 13.17
C LEU A 227 14.82 9.87 14.01
N PRO A 228 14.43 8.64 13.66
CA PRO A 228 15.04 7.45 14.26
C PRO A 228 16.57 7.52 14.17
N SER A 229 17.28 7.09 15.21
CA SER A 229 18.74 7.29 15.37
C SER A 229 19.58 6.76 14.19
N LEU A 230 19.10 5.72 13.50
CA LEU A 230 19.76 5.11 12.33
C LEU A 230 19.32 5.71 10.98
N SER A 231 18.52 6.76 10.98
CA SER A 231 18.08 7.41 9.75
C SER A 231 19.18 8.29 9.14
N ALA A 232 19.12 8.47 7.82
CA ALA A 232 19.93 9.45 7.13
C ALA A 232 19.58 10.88 7.61
N ARG A 233 20.41 11.87 7.23
CA ARG A 233 20.14 13.28 7.59
C ARG A 233 18.91 13.80 6.86
N PRO A 234 18.14 14.75 7.45
CA PRO A 234 17.02 15.39 6.78
C PRO A 234 17.47 16.16 5.54
N THR A 235 16.60 16.27 4.53
CA THR A 235 16.88 17.00 3.28
C THR A 235 16.82 18.51 3.42
N LEU A 236 16.25 19.04 4.51
CA LEU A 236 16.17 20.47 4.73
C LEU A 236 17.56 21.04 4.98
N SER A 237 17.92 22.08 4.22
CA SER A 237 19.22 22.76 4.34
C SER A 237 19.34 23.55 5.64
N GLY A 238 20.58 23.75 6.11
CA GLY A 238 20.86 24.56 7.29
C GLY A 238 20.65 23.88 8.63
N LEU A 239 20.14 22.64 8.66
CA LEU A 239 19.96 21.89 9.92
C LEU A 239 21.27 21.20 10.34
N LYS A 240 21.61 21.33 11.61
CA LYS A 240 22.75 20.66 12.25
C LYS A 240 22.23 19.62 13.25
N LYS A 241 22.97 18.53 13.42
CA LYS A 241 22.67 17.54 14.46
C LYS A 241 22.93 18.15 15.83
N ILE A 242 21.95 18.05 16.73
CA ILE A 242 22.03 18.56 18.10
C ILE A 242 22.25 17.37 19.04
N ALA A 243 23.23 17.48 19.93
CA ALA A 243 23.42 16.53 21.03
C ALA A 243 22.32 16.74 22.07
N MET A 244 21.72 15.65 22.51
CA MET A 244 20.72 15.67 23.59
C MET A 244 21.31 15.00 24.83
N ASP A 245 21.06 15.56 25.99
CA ASP A 245 21.63 15.07 27.26
C ASP A 245 21.00 13.74 27.73
N ASP A 246 19.79 13.43 27.30
CA ASP A 246 19.10 12.20 27.64
C ASP A 246 19.63 11.04 26.74
N SER A 247 20.32 10.09 27.37
CA SER A 247 20.96 8.96 26.68
C SER A 247 19.94 7.97 26.05
N GLU A 248 18.80 7.74 26.74
CA GLU A 248 17.72 6.89 26.22
C GLU A 248 17.11 7.52 24.97
N PHE A 249 16.83 8.81 25.04
CA PHE A 249 16.29 9.56 23.90
C PHE A 249 17.29 9.59 22.74
N SER A 250 18.56 9.84 23.00
CA SER A 250 19.63 9.89 21.98
C SER A 250 19.90 8.54 21.33
N SER A 251 19.68 7.44 22.04
CA SER A 251 19.74 6.08 21.47
C SER A 251 18.60 5.80 20.49
N ALA A 252 17.44 6.40 20.74
CA ALA A 252 16.22 6.21 19.94
C ALA A 252 16.10 7.18 18.78
N PHE A 253 16.56 8.42 18.95
CA PHE A 253 16.35 9.52 18.03
C PHE A 253 17.60 10.35 17.78
N SER A 254 17.71 10.89 16.57
CA SER A 254 18.64 11.97 16.20
C SER A 254 17.85 13.24 15.96
N VAL A 255 18.29 14.34 16.57
CA VAL A 255 17.66 15.67 16.47
C VAL A 255 18.48 16.56 15.55
N TYR A 256 17.80 17.25 14.66
CA TYR A 256 18.39 18.20 13.72
C TYR A 256 17.65 19.53 13.79
N SER A 257 18.37 20.64 13.92
CA SER A 257 17.79 21.99 13.87
C SER A 257 18.82 23.04 13.47
N ALA A 258 18.32 24.21 13.09
CA ALA A 258 19.16 25.41 12.87
C ALA A 258 19.44 26.16 14.19
N ASP A 259 18.58 26.01 15.21
CA ASP A 259 18.69 26.66 16.51
C ASP A 259 18.51 25.63 17.64
N ALA A 260 19.63 25.34 18.30
CA ALA A 260 19.67 24.38 19.42
C ALA A 260 18.86 24.86 20.63
N VAL A 261 18.92 26.14 20.94
CA VAL A 261 18.26 26.69 22.13
C VAL A 261 16.75 26.59 22.00
N SER A 262 16.17 27.11 20.91
CA SER A 262 14.73 26.99 20.64
C SER A 262 14.26 25.53 20.57
N THR A 263 15.11 24.64 20.07
CA THR A 263 14.80 23.22 19.98
C THR A 263 14.76 22.55 21.35
N MET A 264 15.69 22.85 22.23
CA MET A 264 15.70 22.31 23.59
C MET A 264 14.51 22.82 24.42
N TYR A 265 14.07 24.07 24.19
CA TYR A 265 12.80 24.55 24.75
C TYR A 265 11.60 23.72 24.27
N ALA A 266 11.58 23.28 23.03
CA ALA A 266 10.53 22.42 22.51
C ALA A 266 10.65 20.97 23.01
N LEU A 267 11.86 20.44 23.06
CA LEU A 267 12.19 19.07 23.48
C LEU A 267 12.53 19.00 24.95
N THR A 268 11.61 19.43 25.83
CA THR A 268 11.79 19.30 27.27
C THR A 268 11.97 17.83 27.69
N PRO A 269 12.61 17.54 28.85
CA PRO A 269 12.71 16.15 29.33
C PRO A 269 11.37 15.45 29.46
N ALA A 270 10.31 16.19 29.80
CA ALA A 270 8.94 15.63 29.84
C ALA A 270 8.41 15.29 28.44
N PHE A 271 8.71 16.10 27.42
CA PHE A 271 8.33 15.81 26.05
C PHE A 271 9.11 14.60 25.48
N MET A 272 10.41 14.54 25.71
CA MET A 272 11.24 13.40 25.28
C MET A 272 10.74 12.09 25.86
N ARG A 273 10.43 12.02 27.16
CA ARG A 273 9.82 10.83 27.79
C ARG A 273 8.45 10.47 27.20
N ARG A 274 7.62 11.46 26.84
CA ARG A 274 6.34 11.20 26.17
C ARG A 274 6.54 10.63 24.76
N LEU A 275 7.49 11.17 24.00
CA LEU A 275 7.79 10.68 22.66
C LEU A 275 8.37 9.26 22.69
N LEU A 276 9.21 8.92 23.65
CA LEU A 276 9.70 7.55 23.86
C LEU A 276 8.55 6.58 24.17
N ARG A 277 7.64 6.95 25.08
CA ARG A 277 6.43 6.15 25.37
C ARG A 277 5.52 6.03 24.16
N PHE A 278 5.33 7.10 23.42
CA PHE A 278 4.53 7.08 22.20
C PHE A 278 5.13 6.13 21.15
N ARG A 279 6.48 6.15 21.00
CA ARG A 279 7.20 5.25 20.10
C ARG A 279 6.93 3.79 20.40
N SER A 280 6.85 3.37 21.66
CA SER A 280 6.63 1.96 22.02
C SER A 280 5.27 1.43 21.57
N GLY A 281 4.25 2.29 21.39
CA GLY A 281 2.90 1.91 20.93
C GLY A 281 2.64 2.13 19.44
N ALA A 282 3.60 2.72 18.71
CA ALA A 282 3.33 3.22 17.35
C ALA A 282 3.38 2.16 16.23
N GLY A 283 3.79 0.93 16.54
CA GLY A 283 3.87 -0.16 15.54
C GLY A 283 4.95 0.02 14.46
N GLY A 284 5.75 1.10 14.51
CA GLY A 284 6.81 1.34 13.56
C GLY A 284 7.69 2.56 13.90
N PRO A 285 8.76 2.79 13.13
CA PRO A 285 9.63 3.94 13.31
C PRO A 285 8.88 5.27 13.17
N ILE A 286 9.08 6.17 14.14
CA ILE A 286 8.47 7.51 14.17
C ILE A 286 9.50 8.54 13.73
N SER A 287 9.08 9.42 12.84
CA SER A 287 9.75 10.68 12.52
C SER A 287 8.82 11.84 12.88
N LEU A 288 9.35 12.91 13.49
CA LEU A 288 8.57 14.06 13.94
C LEU A 288 9.30 15.34 13.57
N SER A 289 8.56 16.39 13.21
CA SER A 289 9.14 17.72 13.05
C SER A 289 8.21 18.83 13.53
N PHE A 290 8.85 19.93 13.94
CA PHE A 290 8.19 21.19 14.28
C PHE A 290 8.63 22.27 13.30
N SER A 291 7.68 23.09 12.85
CA SER A 291 7.94 24.27 12.02
C SER A 291 6.89 25.33 12.29
N GLY A 292 7.26 26.41 13.00
CA GLY A 292 6.31 27.40 13.43
C GLY A 292 5.28 26.82 14.40
N ARG A 293 4.00 26.86 14.04
CA ARG A 293 2.91 26.22 14.79
C ARG A 293 2.55 24.82 14.28
N ASN A 294 3.29 24.30 13.33
CA ASN A 294 2.95 23.04 12.68
C ASN A 294 3.77 21.89 13.29
N VAL A 295 3.11 20.79 13.55
CA VAL A 295 3.70 19.51 13.94
C VAL A 295 3.41 18.52 12.85
N TYR A 296 4.44 17.83 12.40
CA TYR A 296 4.34 16.76 11.42
C TYR A 296 4.89 15.48 12.04
N ILE A 297 4.18 14.38 11.85
CA ILE A 297 4.62 13.06 12.32
C ILE A 297 4.44 12.08 11.17
N PHE A 298 5.44 11.25 10.94
CA PHE A 298 5.33 10.12 10.05
C PHE A 298 5.65 8.83 10.81
N ILE A 299 4.70 7.91 10.81
CA ILE A 299 4.84 6.58 11.40
C ILE A 299 4.91 5.58 10.25
N ARG A 300 6.08 5.00 10.03
CA ARG A 300 6.28 4.03 8.95
C ARG A 300 5.75 2.67 9.38
N THR A 301 4.54 2.33 8.95
CA THR A 301 3.89 1.04 9.25
C THR A 301 4.34 -0.06 8.29
N GLY A 302 4.62 0.27 7.04
CA GLY A 302 4.98 -0.68 6.00
C GLY A 302 3.81 -1.47 5.42
N TYR A 303 2.59 -1.27 5.94
CA TYR A 303 1.35 -1.88 5.45
C TYR A 303 0.30 -0.80 5.16
N ASP A 304 -0.74 -1.20 4.44
CA ASP A 304 -1.91 -0.39 4.13
C ASP A 304 -2.84 -0.37 5.35
N SER A 305 -3.06 0.81 5.90
CA SER A 305 -3.99 1.00 6.99
C SER A 305 -5.43 1.05 6.46
N PHE A 306 -6.40 0.79 7.32
CA PHE A 306 -7.83 0.87 6.98
C PHE A 306 -8.32 -0.15 5.92
N GLU A 307 -7.56 -1.24 5.67
CA GLU A 307 -7.94 -2.27 4.70
C GLU A 307 -8.59 -3.49 5.36
N PRO A 308 -9.94 -3.65 5.24
CA PRO A 308 -10.63 -4.82 5.76
C PRO A 308 -10.39 -6.03 4.85
N SER A 309 -10.32 -7.22 5.45
CA SER A 309 -10.23 -8.47 4.68
C SER A 309 -11.61 -8.97 4.25
N VAL A 310 -11.81 -9.17 2.94
CA VAL A 310 -13.02 -9.81 2.42
C VAL A 310 -13.11 -11.30 2.77
N ASP A 311 -11.99 -11.94 3.10
CA ASP A 311 -11.92 -13.38 3.38
C ASP A 311 -12.31 -13.72 4.83
N ARG A 312 -12.50 -12.71 5.71
CA ARG A 312 -12.94 -12.90 7.09
C ARG A 312 -14.38 -12.46 7.26
N SER A 313 -15.19 -13.27 7.98
CA SER A 313 -16.53 -12.87 8.38
C SER A 313 -16.48 -11.63 9.28
N VAL A 314 -17.47 -10.77 9.14
CA VAL A 314 -17.63 -9.60 10.03
C VAL A 314 -18.29 -9.96 11.36
N PHE A 315 -18.74 -11.21 11.53
CA PHE A 315 -19.26 -11.71 12.79
C PHE A 315 -18.13 -12.22 13.69
N GLY A 316 -18.26 -11.96 14.99
CA GLY A 316 -17.28 -12.38 15.99
C GLY A 316 -16.14 -11.41 16.26
N PHE A 317 -15.98 -10.35 15.45
CA PHE A 317 -15.11 -9.22 15.73
C PHE A 317 -15.69 -7.94 15.13
N ASP A 318 -15.33 -6.78 15.67
CA ASP A 318 -15.69 -5.50 15.05
C ASP A 318 -14.77 -5.27 13.85
N PRO A 319 -15.29 -5.27 12.60
CA PRO A 319 -14.47 -5.07 11.40
C PRO A 319 -13.79 -3.70 11.36
N ALA A 320 -14.29 -2.74 12.15
CA ALA A 320 -13.69 -1.43 12.29
C ALA A 320 -12.78 -1.33 13.53
N ALA A 321 -12.57 -2.40 14.30
CA ALA A 321 -11.81 -2.33 15.55
C ALA A 321 -10.38 -1.83 15.33
N SER A 322 -9.68 -2.28 14.29
CA SER A 322 -8.34 -1.80 13.93
C SER A 322 -8.37 -0.31 13.59
N ILE A 323 -9.31 0.11 12.76
CA ILE A 323 -9.49 1.50 12.34
C ILE A 323 -9.84 2.40 13.53
N LYS A 324 -10.74 1.93 14.42
CA LYS A 324 -11.06 2.64 15.67
C LYS A 324 -9.84 2.76 16.57
N HIS A 325 -9.08 1.69 16.72
CA HIS A 325 -7.84 1.69 17.50
C HIS A 325 -6.81 2.65 16.91
N GLU A 326 -6.59 2.62 15.60
CA GLU A 326 -5.69 3.53 14.90
C GLU A 326 -6.14 4.99 15.05
N LEU A 327 -7.43 5.27 14.84
CA LEU A 327 -7.99 6.61 15.05
C LEU A 327 -7.75 7.12 16.48
N LEU A 328 -8.08 6.32 17.48
CA LEU A 328 -7.85 6.68 18.89
C LEU A 328 -6.37 6.87 19.20
N PHE A 329 -5.50 6.03 18.61
CA PHE A 329 -4.05 6.18 18.75
C PHE A 329 -3.59 7.51 18.17
N PHE A 330 -4.01 7.90 16.95
CA PHE A 330 -3.63 9.18 16.35
C PHE A 330 -4.20 10.38 17.10
N LEU A 331 -5.44 10.32 17.58
CA LEU A 331 -6.01 11.35 18.43
C LEU A 331 -5.27 11.47 19.78
N SER A 332 -4.76 10.35 20.30
CA SER A 332 -3.96 10.35 21.52
C SER A 332 -2.64 11.12 21.39
N ILE A 333 -2.14 11.34 20.16
CA ILE A 333 -0.95 12.16 19.90
C ILE A 333 -1.13 13.56 20.49
N VAL A 334 -2.31 14.16 20.27
CA VAL A 334 -2.61 15.51 20.77
C VAL A 334 -2.42 15.57 22.29
N LYS A 335 -3.00 14.61 23.02
CA LYS A 335 -2.87 14.54 24.49
C LYS A 335 -1.48 14.09 24.93
N SER A 336 -0.94 13.04 24.33
CA SER A 336 0.35 12.45 24.71
C SER A 336 1.50 13.44 24.56
N LEU A 337 1.47 14.26 23.52
CA LEU A 337 2.46 15.29 23.26
C LEU A 337 2.06 16.66 23.85
N LYS A 338 0.87 16.77 24.44
CA LYS A 338 0.32 18.01 25.02
C LYS A 338 0.25 19.15 23.99
N LEU A 339 -0.18 18.86 22.77
CA LEU A 339 -0.28 19.84 21.70
C LEU A 339 -1.38 20.90 21.95
N ASN A 340 -2.35 20.56 22.79
CA ASN A 340 -3.49 21.40 23.21
C ASN A 340 -3.14 22.36 24.35
N GLU A 341 -2.02 22.14 25.07
CA GLU A 341 -1.68 22.95 26.23
C GLU A 341 -0.78 24.14 25.84
N ASN A 342 -1.07 25.30 26.44
CA ASN A 342 -0.24 26.51 26.35
C ASN A 342 0.92 26.40 27.39
N ILE A 343 1.71 25.33 27.30
CA ILE A 343 2.76 25.01 28.33
C ILE A 343 3.93 26.00 28.30
N TRP A 344 3.89 26.92 27.36
CA TRP A 344 4.98 27.81 27.05
C TRP A 344 4.41 29.24 26.97
N GLN A 345 4.45 29.91 28.09
CA GLN A 345 4.24 31.36 28.10
C GLN A 345 5.44 32.02 27.44
N ASP A 346 5.17 33.08 26.73
CA ASP A 346 6.11 33.94 26.01
C ASP A 346 7.21 34.47 26.95
#